data_876109caea0efe0d7f6c8decb63df622
#
_entry.id   876109caea0efe0d7f6c8decb63df622
#
_cell.length_a   1.000
_cell.length_b   1.000
_cell.length_c   1.000
_cell.angle_alpha   90.00
_cell.angle_beta   90.00
_cell.angle_gamma   90.00
#
_symmetry.space_group_name_H-M   'P 1'
#
loop_
_entity.id
_entity.type
_entity.pdbx_description
1 polymer ?
#
loop_
_entity_poly.entity_id
_entity_poly.type
_entity_poly.pdbx_seq_one_letter_code
_entity_poly.pdbx_strand_id
1 'polypeptide(L)'
;MELDLIISLLFFAFCAGAIDAAVGGGGLIQIPALMGALPHYATATVFGTNKLASICGTASAAWSYLRKVKLQWKLLAVIAVTACISSFGGAACVALIPPSFLRPFVLFMLIVIAIY
;
A
#
# COMPACT_ATOMS: atom_id res chain seq x y z
N MET A 1 -1.84 16.17 -21.39
CA MET A 1 -1.98 14.72 -21.12
C MET A 1 -1.17 14.27 -19.92
N GLU A 2 0.13 14.51 -19.85
CA GLU A 2 0.93 14.12 -18.67
C GLU A 2 0.57 14.92 -17.41
N LEU A 3 0.28 16.21 -17.55
CA LEU A 3 -0.08 17.06 -16.42
C LEU A 3 -1.41 16.64 -15.78
N ASP A 4 -2.39 16.32 -16.61
CA ASP A 4 -3.71 15.85 -16.14
C ASP A 4 -3.60 14.52 -15.40
N LEU A 5 -2.72 13.62 -15.87
CA LEU A 5 -2.42 12.36 -15.23
C LEU A 5 -1.77 12.58 -13.86
N ILE A 6 -0.79 13.47 -13.78
CA ILE A 6 -0.10 13.81 -12.54
C ILE A 6 -1.07 14.43 -11.53
N ILE A 7 -1.92 15.36 -11.96
CA ILE A 7 -2.92 15.99 -11.10
C ILE A 7 -3.92 14.95 -10.58
N SER A 8 -4.39 14.05 -11.43
CA SER A 8 -5.29 12.98 -11.03
C SER A 8 -4.64 12.05 -10.02
N LEU A 9 -3.40 11.63 -10.25
CA LEU A 9 -2.66 10.77 -9.31
C LEU A 9 -2.41 11.46 -7.97
N LEU A 10 -2.09 12.75 -7.95
CA LEU A 10 -1.95 13.52 -6.72
C LEU A 10 -3.26 13.62 -5.94
N PHE A 11 -4.37 13.82 -6.63
CA PHE A 11 -5.69 13.83 -6.00
C PHE A 11 -6.04 12.49 -5.38
N PHE A 12 -5.85 11.39 -6.11
CA PHE A 12 -6.07 10.04 -5.57
C PHE A 12 -5.14 9.71 -4.41
N ALA A 13 -3.87 10.12 -4.48
CA ALA A 13 -2.92 9.92 -3.39
C ALA A 13 -3.32 10.71 -2.13
N PHE A 14 -3.80 11.94 -2.30
CA PHE A 14 -4.31 12.74 -1.18
C PHE A 14 -5.54 12.10 -0.53
N CYS A 15 -6.53 11.68 -1.33
CA CYS A 15 -7.73 10.99 -0.83
C CYS A 15 -7.36 9.68 -0.13
N ALA A 16 -6.48 8.89 -0.74
CA ALA A 16 -6.00 7.65 -0.16
C ALA A 16 -5.30 7.88 1.18
N GLY A 17 -4.45 8.90 1.28
CA GLY A 17 -3.77 9.27 2.51
C GLY A 17 -4.73 9.75 3.60
N ALA A 18 -5.75 10.53 3.26
CA ALA A 18 -6.77 10.99 4.19
C ALA A 18 -7.62 9.82 4.75
N ILE A 19 -8.00 8.88 3.89
CA ILE A 19 -8.75 7.67 4.29
C ILE A 19 -7.87 6.74 5.12
N ASP A 20 -6.61 6.58 4.74
CA ASP A 20 -5.65 5.77 5.48
C ASP A 20 -5.42 6.30 6.91
N ALA A 21 -5.38 7.60 7.05
CA ALA A 21 -5.24 8.26 8.36
C ALA A 21 -6.49 8.10 9.25
N ALA A 22 -7.68 8.01 8.66
CA ALA A 22 -8.95 7.93 9.40
C ALA A 22 -9.34 6.49 9.77
N VAL A 23 -9.21 5.57 8.84
CA VAL A 23 -9.78 4.21 8.95
C VAL A 23 -8.74 3.12 8.64
N GLY A 24 -7.64 3.48 7.99
CA GLY A 24 -6.75 2.53 7.35
C GLY A 24 -7.32 2.09 5.99
N GLY A 25 -6.48 1.57 5.12
CA GLY A 25 -6.93 1.03 3.83
C GLY A 25 -6.77 1.97 2.63
N GLY A 26 -5.96 3.02 2.74
CA GLY A 26 -5.64 3.92 1.61
C GLY A 26 -5.16 3.20 0.36
N GLY A 27 -4.49 2.05 0.52
CA GLY A 27 -4.08 1.18 -0.59
C GLY A 27 -5.25 0.64 -1.42
N LEU A 28 -6.44 0.49 -0.84
CA LEU A 28 -7.64 0.02 -1.55
C LEU A 28 -8.07 1.01 -2.66
N ILE A 29 -7.79 2.29 -2.47
CA ILE A 29 -8.08 3.33 -3.46
C ILE A 29 -6.86 3.56 -4.37
N GLN A 30 -5.67 3.60 -3.79
CA GLN A 30 -4.46 3.94 -4.51
C GLN A 30 -4.03 2.85 -5.50
N ILE A 31 -4.19 1.56 -5.15
CA ILE A 31 -3.81 0.46 -6.04
C ILE A 31 -4.63 0.45 -7.34
N PRO A 32 -5.98 0.50 -7.33
CA PRO A 32 -6.76 0.58 -8.56
C PRO A 32 -6.46 1.82 -9.39
N ALA A 33 -6.27 2.98 -8.74
CA ALA A 33 -5.92 4.21 -9.42
C ALA A 33 -4.57 4.09 -10.16
N LEU A 34 -3.54 3.54 -9.48
CA LEU A 34 -2.24 3.29 -10.09
C LEU A 34 -2.31 2.24 -11.21
N MET A 35 -3.09 1.17 -11.04
CA MET A 35 -3.28 0.15 -12.08
C MET A 35 -3.98 0.70 -13.32
N GLY A 36 -4.92 1.64 -13.15
CA GLY A 36 -5.59 2.32 -14.24
C GLY A 36 -4.70 3.33 -14.95
N ALA A 37 -3.89 4.08 -14.19
CA ALA A 37 -2.99 5.09 -14.72
C ALA A 37 -1.74 4.49 -15.41
N LEU A 38 -1.30 3.32 -14.95
CA LEU A 38 -0.07 2.66 -15.38
C LEU A 38 -0.32 1.22 -15.88
N PRO A 39 -1.13 1.04 -16.93
CA PRO A 39 -1.57 -0.30 -17.38
C PRO A 39 -0.44 -1.17 -17.94
N HIS A 40 0.66 -0.54 -18.38
CA HIS A 40 1.80 -1.23 -19.00
C HIS A 40 2.87 -1.69 -18.00
N TYR A 41 2.78 -1.25 -16.74
CA TYR A 41 3.74 -1.64 -15.72
C TYR A 41 3.36 -2.95 -15.02
N ALA A 42 4.37 -3.69 -14.57
CA ALA A 42 4.18 -4.90 -13.80
C ALA A 42 3.43 -4.60 -12.49
N THR A 43 2.52 -5.47 -12.10
CA THR A 43 1.71 -5.32 -10.87
C THR A 43 2.59 -5.19 -9.61
N ALA A 44 3.74 -5.90 -9.60
CA ALA A 44 4.72 -5.78 -8.52
C ALA A 44 5.29 -4.36 -8.40
N THR A 45 5.53 -3.66 -9.53
CA THR A 45 5.99 -2.26 -9.54
C THR A 45 4.93 -1.33 -8.97
N VAL A 46 3.66 -1.53 -9.33
CA VAL A 46 2.54 -0.76 -8.79
C VAL A 46 2.42 -0.93 -7.28
N PHE A 47 2.53 -2.14 -6.78
CA PHE A 47 2.53 -2.42 -5.34
C PHE A 47 3.74 -1.82 -4.63
N GLY A 48 4.92 -1.90 -5.24
CA GLY A 48 6.13 -1.27 -4.72
C GLY A 48 5.99 0.24 -4.59
N THR A 49 5.47 0.91 -5.61
CA THR A 49 5.21 2.36 -5.62
C THR A 49 4.21 2.75 -4.53
N ASN A 50 3.12 2.01 -4.40
CA ASN A 50 2.15 2.21 -3.33
C ASN A 50 2.77 2.08 -1.93
N LYS A 51 3.63 1.08 -1.73
CA LYS A 51 4.35 0.87 -0.46
C LYS A 51 5.34 1.99 -0.16
N LEU A 52 6.07 2.49 -1.16
CA LEU A 52 6.98 3.64 -0.99
C LEU A 52 6.22 4.90 -0.56
N ALA A 53 5.09 5.19 -1.18
CA ALA A 53 4.24 6.30 -0.78
C ALA A 53 3.72 6.15 0.66
N SER A 54 3.36 4.93 1.06
CA SER A 54 2.85 4.63 2.41
C SER A 54 3.92 4.75 3.50
N ILE A 55 5.21 4.59 3.19
CA ILE A 55 6.31 4.69 4.18
C ILE A 55 6.30 6.05 4.87
N CYS A 56 6.10 7.14 4.14
CA CYS A 56 6.07 8.49 4.72
C CYS A 56 4.92 8.65 5.73
N GLY A 57 3.74 8.14 5.40
CA GLY A 57 2.57 8.17 6.28
C GLY A 57 2.76 7.32 7.54
N THR A 58 3.20 6.07 7.36
CA THR A 58 3.42 5.15 8.48
C THR A 58 4.57 5.59 9.38
N ALA A 59 5.65 6.16 8.82
CA ALA A 59 6.76 6.70 9.59
C ALA A 59 6.31 7.89 10.46
N SER A 60 5.50 8.79 9.92
CA SER A 60 4.93 9.93 10.65
C SER A 60 4.01 9.45 11.78
N ALA A 61 3.13 8.49 11.51
CA ALA A 61 2.27 7.87 12.52
C ALA A 61 3.09 7.19 13.62
N ALA A 62 4.08 6.37 13.25
CA ALA A 62 4.96 5.69 14.19
C ALA A 62 5.69 6.69 15.10
N TRP A 63 6.21 7.77 14.53
CA TRP A 63 6.86 8.83 15.30
C TRP A 63 5.93 9.47 16.34
N SER A 64 4.68 9.73 15.95
CA SER A 64 3.65 10.30 16.85
C SER A 64 3.28 9.33 17.96
N TYR A 65 3.16 8.04 17.69
CA TYR A 65 2.89 7.01 18.70
C TYR A 65 4.06 6.81 19.65
N LEU A 66 5.30 6.79 19.15
CA LEU A 66 6.51 6.67 19.98
C LEU A 66 6.62 7.75 21.04
N ARG A 67 6.10 8.94 20.76
CA ARG A 67 6.10 10.07 21.72
C ARG A 67 4.99 9.99 22.77
N LYS A 68 3.90 9.29 22.50
CA LYS A 68 2.69 9.29 23.34
C LYS A 68 2.48 8.01 24.14
N VAL A 69 3.03 6.89 23.68
CA VAL A 69 2.78 5.56 24.26
C VAL A 69 4.08 4.96 24.76
N LYS A 70 4.06 4.39 25.95
CA LYS A 70 5.18 3.61 26.49
C LYS A 70 5.21 2.24 25.79
N LEU A 71 6.11 2.08 24.83
CA LEU A 71 6.26 0.87 24.06
C LEU A 71 7.24 -0.10 24.70
N GLN A 72 6.90 -1.38 24.68
CA GLN A 72 7.82 -2.45 25.07
C GLN A 72 8.76 -2.75 23.87
N TRP A 73 9.94 -2.18 23.89
CA TRP A 73 10.92 -2.27 22.80
C TRP A 73 11.26 -3.71 22.39
N LYS A 74 11.30 -4.66 23.36
CA LYS A 74 11.55 -6.07 23.06
C LYS A 74 10.45 -6.68 22.19
N LEU A 75 9.18 -6.44 22.54
CA LEU A 75 8.04 -6.92 21.79
C LEU A 75 7.98 -6.28 20.40
N LEU A 76 8.22 -4.97 20.34
CA LEU A 76 8.24 -4.22 19.08
C LEU A 76 9.33 -4.74 18.13
N ALA A 77 10.53 -5.04 18.63
CA ALA A 77 11.61 -5.59 17.83
C ALA A 77 11.26 -6.95 17.23
N VAL A 78 10.67 -7.86 18.03
CA VAL A 78 10.25 -9.17 17.54
C VAL A 78 9.18 -9.03 16.45
N ILE A 79 8.16 -8.19 16.67
CA ILE A 79 7.11 -7.94 15.69
C ILE A 79 7.69 -7.32 14.41
N ALA A 80 8.60 -6.36 14.52
CA ALA A 80 9.22 -5.72 13.37
C ALA A 80 10.05 -6.70 12.54
N VAL A 81 10.84 -7.57 13.17
CA VAL A 81 11.66 -8.57 12.49
C VAL A 81 10.78 -9.61 11.79
N THR A 82 9.76 -10.14 12.47
CA THR A 82 8.85 -11.11 11.85
C THR A 82 8.05 -10.50 10.71
N ALA A 83 7.56 -9.27 10.87
CA ALA A 83 6.87 -8.54 9.81
C ALA A 83 7.79 -8.28 8.60
N CYS A 84 9.05 -7.93 8.83
CA CYS A 84 10.03 -7.71 7.77
C CYS A 84 10.30 -8.99 6.97
N ILE A 85 10.55 -10.12 7.64
CA ILE A 85 10.79 -11.41 6.99
C ILE A 85 9.56 -11.85 6.19
N SER A 86 8.37 -11.78 6.79
CA SER A 86 7.11 -12.16 6.13
C SER A 86 6.79 -11.27 4.93
N SER A 87 7.05 -9.97 5.05
CA SER A 87 6.84 -9.01 3.95
C SER A 87 7.78 -9.28 2.78
N PHE A 88 9.04 -9.61 3.07
CA PHE A 88 10.02 -9.97 2.04
C PHE A 88 9.63 -11.25 1.32
N GLY A 89 9.21 -12.28 2.07
CA GLY A 89 8.67 -13.53 1.51
C GLY A 89 7.43 -13.30 0.64
N GLY A 90 6.48 -12.50 1.13
CA GLY A 90 5.28 -12.13 0.37
C GLY A 90 5.59 -11.36 -0.92
N ALA A 91 6.53 -10.42 -0.87
CA ALA A 91 6.96 -9.67 -2.06
C ALA A 91 7.62 -10.58 -3.09
N ALA A 92 8.45 -11.54 -2.66
CA ALA A 92 9.05 -12.54 -3.54
C ALA A 92 7.99 -13.43 -4.20
N CYS A 93 6.98 -13.87 -3.47
CA CYS A 93 5.85 -14.63 -4.02
C CYS A 93 5.09 -13.83 -5.08
N VAL A 94 4.80 -12.55 -4.83
CA VAL A 94 4.11 -11.67 -5.80
C VAL A 94 4.94 -11.49 -7.07
N ALA A 95 6.27 -11.39 -6.96
CA ALA A 95 7.15 -11.26 -8.12
C ALA A 95 7.16 -12.50 -9.02
N LEU A 96 6.87 -13.69 -8.48
CA LEU A 96 6.81 -14.96 -9.22
C LEU A 96 5.47 -15.18 -9.93
N ILE A 97 4.41 -14.48 -9.54
CA ILE A 97 3.07 -14.64 -10.11
C ILE A 97 2.93 -13.78 -11.37
N PRO A 98 2.45 -14.34 -12.50
CA PRO A 98 2.28 -13.57 -13.73
C PRO A 98 1.23 -12.46 -13.55
N PRO A 99 1.45 -11.26 -14.12
CA PRO A 99 0.54 -10.11 -14.00
C PRO A 99 -0.87 -10.38 -14.50
N SER A 100 -1.02 -11.30 -15.45
CA SER A 100 -2.31 -11.73 -16.00
C SER A 100 -3.24 -12.37 -14.96
N PHE A 101 -2.67 -13.04 -13.98
CA PHE A 101 -3.43 -13.66 -12.88
C PHE A 101 -3.62 -12.67 -11.72
N LEU A 102 -2.63 -11.86 -11.44
CA LEU A 102 -2.62 -10.97 -10.29
C LEU A 102 -3.68 -9.85 -10.41
N ARG A 103 -3.83 -9.27 -11.60
CA ARG A 103 -4.78 -8.17 -11.85
C ARG A 103 -6.23 -8.56 -11.55
N PRO A 104 -6.78 -9.63 -12.17
CA PRO A 104 -8.16 -10.02 -11.89
C PRO A 104 -8.36 -10.47 -10.43
N PHE A 105 -7.35 -11.11 -9.83
CA PHE A 105 -7.41 -11.52 -8.43
C PHE A 105 -7.51 -10.32 -7.47
N VAL A 106 -6.70 -9.27 -7.68
CA VAL A 106 -6.75 -8.04 -6.88
C VAL A 106 -8.10 -7.33 -7.05
N LEU A 107 -8.60 -7.23 -8.28
CA LEU A 107 -9.92 -6.63 -8.55
C LEU A 107 -11.05 -7.42 -7.88
N PHE A 108 -11.00 -8.75 -7.94
CA PHE A 108 -11.97 -9.61 -7.27
C PHE A 108 -11.97 -9.38 -5.74
N MET A 109 -10.79 -9.37 -5.13
CA MET A 109 -10.64 -9.10 -3.70
C MET A 109 -11.15 -7.70 -3.30
N LEU A 110 -10.89 -6.69 -4.13
CA LEU A 110 -11.39 -5.33 -3.91
C LEU A 110 -12.92 -5.27 -3.98
N ILE A 111 -13.55 -5.98 -4.92
CA ILE A 111 -15.02 -6.08 -5.03
C ILE A 111 -15.58 -6.77 -3.78
N VAL A 112 -15.00 -7.88 -3.35
CA VAL A 112 -15.43 -8.60 -2.14
C VAL A 112 -15.37 -7.70 -0.91
N ILE A 113 -14.28 -6.94 -0.73
CA ILE A 113 -14.14 -6.01 0.40
C ILE A 113 -15.13 -4.84 0.29
N ALA A 114 -15.41 -4.36 -0.91
CA ALA A 114 -16.36 -3.26 -1.12
C ALA A 114 -17.82 -3.66 -0.83
N ILE A 115 -18.15 -4.95 -0.98
CA ILE A 115 -19.49 -5.49 -0.69
C ILE A 115 -19.65 -5.81 0.81
N TYR A 116 -18.58 -6.16 1.50
CA TYR A 116 -18.57 -6.46 2.94
C TYR A 116 -18.65 -5.21 3.80
#